data_b4158a9707e24169fdccbd7918a3713a
#
_entry.id   b4158a9707e24169fdccbd7918a3713a
#
_cell.length_a   1.000
_cell.length_b   1.000
_cell.length_c   1.000
_cell.angle_alpha   90.00
_cell.angle_beta   90.00
_cell.angle_gamma   90.00
#
_symmetry.space_group_name_H-M   'P 1'
#
loop_
_entity.id
_entity.type
_entity.pdbx_description
1 polymer ?
#
loop_
_entity_poly.entity_id
_entity_poly.type
_entity_poly.pdbx_seq_one_letter_code
_entity_poly.pdbx_strand_id
1 'polypeptide(L)'
;MHKASDQHDCKTGVLCMKLGFVSDSLGAMSFKAMMDHAARMGVQGIEVNTCGWSTAPHCKMDDLLGNSAAQKAFQREFDARDLEIISLNANGNPLHPTDPKQAEDLKKTIQLAGEMGVKTVCTMSGLPAGAAGDVMPNWVVSSWPPETQEILRYQWEEKLIPFWQEIKSLAKAAGVERIALELHGNQCVYNVPSLFKLRQAIGPLIGANLDPSHLFWMGADPLVAAERLGEAVYHVHAKDTFLNAPVQATTSLLENGSLMDIPVRSWSYITLGFGHGEEWWRQFCYRLKMGGYDGWLAIEHEDVLLNSLEGLEKSVALLQGVMPQAPADFKPQEI
;
A
#
# COMPACT_ATOMS: atom_id res chain seq x y z
N MET A 1 43.43 11.92 -4.19
CA MET A 1 42.67 11.28 -3.10
C MET A 1 41.29 10.94 -3.65
N HIS A 2 41.14 9.70 -4.12
CA HIS A 2 39.88 9.19 -4.65
C HIS A 2 38.98 8.80 -3.45
N LYS A 3 37.80 9.42 -3.34
CA LYS A 3 36.76 8.88 -2.52
C LYS A 3 36.07 7.76 -3.32
N ALA A 4 36.29 6.53 -2.89
CA ALA A 4 35.53 5.39 -3.36
C ALA A 4 34.09 5.58 -2.90
N SER A 5 33.15 5.59 -3.84
CA SER A 5 31.74 5.43 -3.60
C SER A 5 31.52 3.95 -3.29
N ASP A 6 31.29 3.60 -2.03
CA ASP A 6 30.80 2.29 -1.65
C ASP A 6 29.32 2.17 -2.13
N GLN A 7 29.18 1.70 -3.37
CA GLN A 7 27.91 1.16 -3.85
C GLN A 7 27.70 -0.17 -3.11
N HIS A 8 26.80 -0.18 -2.14
CA HIS A 8 26.38 -1.40 -1.48
C HIS A 8 25.54 -2.24 -2.45
N ASP A 9 26.21 -3.19 -3.05
CA ASP A 9 25.64 -4.16 -3.97
C ASP A 9 24.84 -5.22 -3.15
N CYS A 10 23.51 -5.09 -3.12
CA CYS A 10 22.59 -6.00 -2.42
C CYS A 10 22.40 -7.33 -3.17
N LYS A 11 23.45 -7.87 -3.81
CA LYS A 11 23.41 -9.08 -4.65
C LYS A 11 23.60 -10.41 -3.91
N THR A 12 23.64 -10.41 -2.59
CA THR A 12 23.96 -11.62 -1.81
C THR A 12 22.82 -12.08 -0.91
N GLY A 13 21.59 -12.25 -1.40
CA GLY A 13 20.50 -12.97 -0.67
C GLY A 13 20.22 -12.51 0.77
N VAL A 14 20.62 -11.31 1.15
CA VAL A 14 20.51 -10.77 2.50
C VAL A 14 19.35 -9.80 2.57
N LEU A 15 18.49 -9.99 3.57
CA LEU A 15 17.30 -9.21 3.87
C LEU A 15 17.62 -7.74 4.12
N CYS A 16 17.44 -6.86 3.13
CA CYS A 16 17.53 -5.41 3.24
C CYS A 16 16.26 -4.78 2.71
N MET A 17 15.51 -4.11 3.57
CA MET A 17 14.36 -3.32 3.15
C MET A 17 14.81 -2.16 2.25
N LYS A 18 14.01 -1.84 1.24
CA LYS A 18 14.23 -0.74 0.31
C LYS A 18 13.23 0.37 0.56
N LEU A 19 13.63 1.60 0.24
CA LEU A 19 12.80 2.79 0.41
C LEU A 19 12.34 3.33 -0.94
N GLY A 20 11.05 3.64 -1.02
CA GLY A 20 10.44 4.31 -2.15
C GLY A 20 9.25 5.16 -1.71
N PHE A 21 8.47 5.63 -2.67
CA PHE A 21 7.22 6.31 -2.40
C PHE A 21 6.17 6.04 -3.47
N VAL A 22 4.91 6.29 -3.14
CA VAL A 22 3.76 6.22 -4.04
C VAL A 22 3.73 7.46 -4.92
N SER A 23 3.63 7.31 -6.24
CA SER A 23 3.76 8.39 -7.22
C SER A 23 2.83 9.58 -6.97
N ASP A 24 1.64 9.32 -6.42
CA ASP A 24 0.66 10.36 -6.11
C ASP A 24 1.08 11.30 -4.98
N SER A 25 2.05 10.91 -4.15
CA SER A 25 2.65 11.80 -3.15
C SER A 25 3.21 13.09 -3.76
N LEU A 26 3.60 13.07 -5.04
CA LEU A 26 4.02 14.24 -5.81
C LEU A 26 3.14 14.44 -7.07
N GLY A 27 1.86 14.08 -6.99
CA GLY A 27 0.92 14.07 -8.12
C GLY A 27 0.72 15.41 -8.84
N ALA A 28 0.99 16.52 -8.16
CA ALA A 28 0.95 17.86 -8.77
C ALA A 28 2.15 18.19 -9.67
N MET A 29 3.22 17.38 -9.61
CA MET A 29 4.42 17.56 -10.43
C MET A 29 4.32 16.81 -11.75
N SER A 30 5.11 17.23 -12.75
CA SER A 30 5.32 16.41 -13.94
C SER A 30 6.05 15.11 -13.59
N PHE A 31 5.84 14.04 -14.36
CA PHE A 31 6.52 12.77 -14.18
C PHE A 31 8.05 12.92 -14.05
N LYS A 32 8.64 13.70 -14.97
CA LYS A 32 10.10 13.93 -14.94
C LYS A 32 10.55 14.66 -13.68
N ALA A 33 9.84 15.68 -13.23
CA ALA A 33 10.17 16.41 -12.01
C ALA A 33 10.07 15.51 -10.77
N MET A 34 9.02 14.70 -10.67
CA MET A 34 8.87 13.69 -9.61
C MET A 34 10.06 12.72 -9.59
N MET A 35 10.44 12.16 -10.74
CA MET A 35 11.58 11.24 -10.87
C MET A 35 12.92 11.88 -10.48
N ASP A 36 13.13 13.16 -10.87
CA ASP A 36 14.33 13.91 -10.51
C ASP A 36 14.39 14.19 -8.99
N HIS A 37 13.24 14.43 -8.33
CA HIS A 37 13.15 14.55 -6.88
C HIS A 37 13.42 13.20 -6.19
N ALA A 38 12.86 12.10 -6.69
CA ALA A 38 13.11 10.76 -6.17
C ALA A 38 14.61 10.45 -6.13
N ALA A 39 15.30 10.64 -7.23
CA ALA A 39 16.75 10.41 -7.31
C ALA A 39 17.55 11.29 -6.33
N ARG A 40 17.16 12.58 -6.18
CA ARG A 40 17.83 13.48 -5.22
C ARG A 40 17.62 13.10 -3.76
N MET A 41 16.44 12.59 -3.41
CA MET A 41 16.14 12.12 -2.05
C MET A 41 16.82 10.81 -1.71
N GLY A 42 17.41 10.10 -2.70
CA GLY A 42 18.08 8.84 -2.49
C GLY A 42 17.13 7.67 -2.19
N VAL A 43 15.88 7.75 -2.65
CA VAL A 43 14.98 6.59 -2.67
C VAL A 43 15.36 5.66 -3.82
N GLN A 44 14.98 4.39 -3.72
CA GLN A 44 15.40 3.35 -4.65
C GLN A 44 14.31 2.97 -5.66
N GLY A 45 13.07 3.40 -5.45
CA GLY A 45 11.99 3.06 -6.37
C GLY A 45 10.72 3.86 -6.17
N ILE A 46 9.79 3.67 -7.10
CA ILE A 46 8.48 4.32 -7.12
C ILE A 46 7.41 3.25 -7.29
N GLU A 47 6.39 3.30 -6.44
CA GLU A 47 5.12 2.65 -6.69
C GLU A 47 4.29 3.51 -7.62
N VAL A 48 3.84 2.97 -8.74
CA VAL A 48 3.18 3.74 -9.80
C VAL A 48 1.68 3.54 -9.73
N ASN A 49 0.94 4.61 -9.42
CA ASN A 49 -0.53 4.61 -9.53
C ASN A 49 -0.94 4.55 -11.00
N THR A 50 -1.88 3.66 -11.31
CA THR A 50 -2.37 3.42 -12.68
C THR A 50 -3.82 3.83 -12.88
N CYS A 51 -4.63 3.79 -11.82
CA CYS A 51 -6.08 4.02 -11.88
C CYS A 51 -6.73 3.98 -10.48
N GLY A 52 -8.01 3.71 -10.43
CA GLY A 52 -8.80 3.57 -9.21
C GLY A 52 -9.21 4.93 -8.65
N TRP A 53 -8.86 5.22 -7.41
CA TRP A 53 -9.09 6.53 -6.79
C TRP A 53 -8.05 7.57 -7.19
N SER A 54 -6.92 7.13 -7.73
CA SER A 54 -5.91 8.02 -8.32
C SER A 54 -6.34 8.51 -9.69
N THR A 55 -5.96 9.75 -10.00
CA THR A 55 -6.02 10.29 -11.37
C THR A 55 -4.87 9.79 -12.24
N ALA A 56 -3.95 9.01 -11.67
CA ALA A 56 -2.75 8.46 -12.28
C ALA A 56 -1.95 9.52 -13.10
N PRO A 57 -1.55 10.63 -12.48
CA PRO A 57 -0.96 11.76 -13.20
C PRO A 57 0.36 11.41 -13.89
N HIS A 58 1.03 10.35 -13.43
CA HIS A 58 2.34 9.92 -13.91
C HIS A 58 2.30 8.66 -14.79
N CYS A 59 1.13 8.01 -14.91
CA CYS A 59 0.97 6.79 -15.70
C CYS A 59 -0.30 6.83 -16.55
N LYS A 60 -0.13 6.93 -17.85
CA LYS A 60 -1.25 6.79 -18.77
C LYS A 60 -1.37 5.33 -19.19
N MET A 61 -2.10 4.56 -18.40
CA MET A 61 -2.20 3.11 -18.56
C MET A 61 -2.63 2.70 -19.97
N ASP A 62 -3.60 3.37 -20.58
CA ASP A 62 -4.09 3.05 -21.92
C ASP A 62 -3.04 3.32 -23.01
N ASP A 63 -2.07 4.23 -22.81
CA ASP A 63 -0.96 4.47 -23.73
C ASP A 63 0.13 3.37 -23.62
N LEU A 64 0.22 2.73 -22.45
CA LEU A 64 1.22 1.70 -22.16
C LEU A 64 0.74 0.28 -22.49
N LEU A 65 -0.53 -0.01 -22.22
CA LEU A 65 -1.09 -1.36 -22.36
C LEU A 65 -0.99 -1.85 -23.83
N GLY A 66 -0.34 -3.01 -24.03
CA GLY A 66 -0.10 -3.58 -25.37
C GLY A 66 0.93 -2.82 -26.21
N ASN A 67 1.59 -1.78 -25.67
CA ASN A 67 2.54 -0.94 -26.42
C ASN A 67 3.97 -1.08 -25.87
N SER A 68 4.67 -2.10 -26.34
CA SER A 68 6.04 -2.41 -25.90
C SER A 68 7.02 -1.24 -26.10
N ALA A 69 6.82 -0.39 -27.11
CA ALA A 69 7.69 0.77 -27.33
C ALA A 69 7.49 1.84 -26.27
N ALA A 70 6.24 2.12 -25.89
CA ALA A 70 5.90 3.04 -24.81
C ALA A 70 6.36 2.50 -23.45
N GLN A 71 6.15 1.21 -23.17
CA GLN A 71 6.61 0.55 -21.93
C GLN A 71 8.14 0.66 -21.78
N LYS A 72 8.89 0.39 -22.84
CA LYS A 72 10.36 0.57 -22.85
C LYS A 72 10.77 2.02 -22.67
N ALA A 73 10.02 2.98 -23.22
CA ALA A 73 10.29 4.39 -23.01
C ALA A 73 10.04 4.79 -21.56
N PHE A 74 8.96 4.31 -20.96
CA PHE A 74 8.64 4.52 -19.56
C PHE A 74 9.71 3.92 -18.63
N GLN A 75 10.11 2.67 -18.87
CA GLN A 75 11.17 2.00 -18.10
C GLN A 75 12.50 2.75 -18.15
N ARG A 76 12.90 3.28 -19.32
CA ARG A 76 14.14 4.05 -19.46
C ARG A 76 14.20 5.30 -18.56
N GLU A 77 13.06 5.91 -18.21
CA GLU A 77 13.06 7.05 -17.28
C GLU A 77 13.44 6.62 -15.85
N PHE A 78 13.09 5.39 -15.45
CA PHE A 78 13.55 4.77 -14.21
C PHE A 78 15.03 4.41 -14.28
N ASP A 79 15.43 3.68 -15.32
CA ASP A 79 16.80 3.22 -15.51
C ASP A 79 17.82 4.38 -15.53
N ALA A 80 17.43 5.51 -16.16
CA ALA A 80 18.27 6.71 -16.25
C ALA A 80 18.57 7.36 -14.89
N ARG A 81 17.83 6.99 -13.84
CA ARG A 81 17.94 7.54 -12.48
C ARG A 81 18.27 6.49 -11.43
N ASP A 82 18.56 5.28 -11.86
CA ASP A 82 18.79 4.12 -10.97
C ASP A 82 17.62 3.86 -10.01
N LEU A 83 16.39 3.98 -10.54
CA LEU A 83 15.16 3.74 -9.80
C LEU A 83 14.47 2.46 -10.29
N GLU A 84 13.78 1.76 -9.38
CA GLU A 84 12.95 0.59 -9.71
C GLU A 84 11.45 0.94 -9.72
N ILE A 85 10.67 0.26 -10.58
CA ILE A 85 9.22 0.22 -10.43
C ILE A 85 8.91 -0.81 -9.33
N ILE A 86 8.45 -0.34 -8.18
CA ILE A 86 8.17 -1.18 -7.01
C ILE A 86 6.99 -2.11 -7.26
N SER A 87 5.90 -1.50 -7.70
CA SER A 87 4.58 -2.11 -7.92
C SER A 87 3.75 -1.21 -8.82
N LEU A 88 2.69 -1.76 -9.38
CA LEU A 88 1.61 -0.95 -9.95
C LEU A 88 0.46 -0.91 -8.95
N ASN A 89 -0.09 0.28 -8.73
CA ASN A 89 -1.17 0.50 -7.77
C ASN A 89 -2.49 0.84 -8.47
N ALA A 90 -3.54 0.11 -8.09
CA ALA A 90 -4.92 0.29 -8.52
C ALA A 90 -5.85 0.37 -7.30
N ASN A 91 -5.49 1.20 -6.31
CA ASN A 91 -6.30 1.38 -5.11
C ASN A 91 -7.68 1.97 -5.47
N GLY A 92 -8.73 1.29 -5.01
CA GLY A 92 -10.10 1.66 -5.31
C GLY A 92 -11.09 0.62 -4.80
N ASN A 93 -12.31 0.66 -5.33
CA ASN A 93 -13.33 -0.33 -4.99
C ASN A 93 -13.70 -1.21 -6.20
N PRO A 94 -12.96 -2.29 -6.50
CA PRO A 94 -13.23 -3.15 -7.66
C PRO A 94 -14.56 -3.91 -7.55
N LEU A 95 -15.24 -3.86 -6.42
CA LEU A 95 -16.58 -4.44 -6.21
C LEU A 95 -17.68 -3.37 -6.06
N HIS A 96 -17.40 -2.13 -6.48
CA HIS A 96 -18.41 -1.09 -6.43
C HIS A 96 -19.66 -1.48 -7.22
N PRO A 97 -20.88 -1.44 -6.62
CA PRO A 97 -22.06 -2.02 -7.23
C PRO A 97 -22.52 -1.34 -8.52
N THR A 98 -22.13 -0.09 -8.74
CA THR A 98 -22.54 0.72 -9.90
C THR A 98 -21.37 1.31 -10.70
N ASP A 99 -20.13 1.01 -10.31
CA ASP A 99 -18.93 1.45 -11.04
C ASP A 99 -18.03 0.26 -11.44
N PRO A 100 -18.42 -0.49 -12.48
CA PRO A 100 -17.65 -1.64 -12.95
C PRO A 100 -16.28 -1.26 -13.52
N LYS A 101 -16.07 0.03 -13.85
CA LYS A 101 -14.79 0.52 -14.39
C LYS A 101 -13.64 0.22 -13.45
N GLN A 102 -13.82 0.32 -12.13
CA GLN A 102 -12.75 0.05 -11.16
C GLN A 102 -12.28 -1.41 -11.19
N ALA A 103 -13.18 -2.37 -11.43
CA ALA A 103 -12.81 -3.76 -11.64
C ALA A 103 -12.04 -3.97 -12.96
N GLU A 104 -12.47 -3.31 -14.04
CA GLU A 104 -11.80 -3.37 -15.34
C GLU A 104 -10.41 -2.73 -15.28
N ASP A 105 -10.28 -1.61 -14.61
CA ASP A 105 -9.00 -0.91 -14.40
C ASP A 105 -8.00 -1.78 -13.61
N LEU A 106 -8.44 -2.48 -12.57
CA LEU A 106 -7.60 -3.44 -11.85
C LEU A 106 -7.13 -4.58 -12.78
N LYS A 107 -8.03 -5.12 -13.61
CA LYS A 107 -7.67 -6.18 -14.55
C LYS A 107 -6.65 -5.69 -15.58
N LYS A 108 -6.81 -4.48 -16.11
CA LYS A 108 -5.85 -3.84 -17.02
C LYS A 108 -4.50 -3.59 -16.32
N THR A 109 -4.51 -3.16 -15.06
CA THR A 109 -3.28 -2.98 -14.26
C THR A 109 -2.52 -4.29 -14.09
N ILE A 110 -3.21 -5.39 -13.80
CA ILE A 110 -2.60 -6.72 -13.71
C ILE A 110 -1.99 -7.14 -15.06
N GLN A 111 -2.70 -6.89 -16.18
CA GLN A 111 -2.16 -7.17 -17.48
C GLN A 111 -0.92 -6.33 -17.78
N LEU A 112 -0.97 -5.02 -17.53
CA LEU A 112 0.18 -4.11 -17.71
C LEU A 112 1.37 -4.53 -16.84
N ALA A 113 1.13 -4.91 -15.58
CA ALA A 113 2.18 -5.42 -14.68
C ALA A 113 2.89 -6.63 -15.29
N GLY A 114 2.11 -7.59 -15.85
CA GLY A 114 2.67 -8.75 -16.55
C GLY A 114 3.48 -8.37 -17.78
N GLU A 115 2.98 -7.47 -18.62
CA GLU A 115 3.66 -6.98 -19.83
C GLU A 115 4.98 -6.25 -19.51
N MET A 116 5.05 -5.54 -18.39
CA MET A 116 6.22 -4.81 -17.91
C MET A 116 7.14 -5.64 -17.00
N GLY A 117 6.75 -6.87 -16.65
CA GLY A 117 7.52 -7.74 -15.75
C GLY A 117 7.43 -7.34 -14.27
N VAL A 118 6.51 -6.46 -13.90
CA VAL A 118 6.25 -6.06 -12.51
C VAL A 118 5.52 -7.19 -11.79
N LYS A 119 6.06 -7.65 -10.66
CA LYS A 119 5.60 -8.86 -9.99
C LYS A 119 4.52 -8.63 -8.95
N THR A 120 4.38 -7.39 -8.49
CA THR A 120 3.44 -7.00 -7.41
C THR A 120 2.45 -5.96 -7.91
N VAL A 121 1.17 -6.19 -7.62
CA VAL A 121 0.11 -5.19 -7.81
C VAL A 121 -0.49 -4.87 -6.44
N CYS A 122 -0.50 -3.57 -6.10
CA CYS A 122 -1.17 -3.05 -4.91
C CYS A 122 -2.61 -2.65 -5.28
N THR A 123 -3.56 -2.98 -4.42
CA THR A 123 -4.97 -2.63 -4.61
C THR A 123 -5.75 -2.84 -3.31
N MET A 124 -7.04 -2.55 -3.33
CA MET A 124 -7.96 -2.85 -2.23
C MET A 124 -8.87 -4.03 -2.56
N SER A 125 -9.44 -4.65 -1.53
CA SER A 125 -10.24 -5.88 -1.70
C SER A 125 -11.57 -5.68 -2.44
N GLY A 126 -12.09 -4.47 -2.39
CA GLY A 126 -13.44 -4.15 -2.80
C GLY A 126 -14.47 -4.23 -1.67
N LEU A 127 -15.52 -3.43 -1.83
CA LEU A 127 -16.69 -3.39 -0.95
C LEU A 127 -17.95 -3.40 -1.81
N PRO A 128 -18.68 -4.52 -1.89
CA PRO A 128 -19.94 -4.57 -2.62
C PRO A 128 -21.11 -3.97 -1.82
N ALA A 129 -22.26 -3.93 -2.42
CA ALA A 129 -23.53 -3.61 -1.76
C ALA A 129 -23.88 -4.62 -0.65
N GLY A 130 -24.88 -4.28 0.18
CA GLY A 130 -25.38 -5.16 1.24
C GLY A 130 -26.25 -6.30 0.73
N ALA A 131 -26.95 -6.09 -0.38
CA ALA A 131 -27.82 -7.09 -1.01
C ALA A 131 -27.88 -6.92 -2.52
N ALA A 132 -28.46 -7.90 -3.21
CA ALA A 132 -28.70 -7.85 -4.64
C ALA A 132 -29.66 -6.70 -5.01
N GLY A 133 -29.24 -5.87 -5.95
CA GLY A 133 -30.02 -4.70 -6.40
C GLY A 133 -29.72 -3.41 -5.66
N ASP A 134 -28.97 -3.43 -4.55
CA ASP A 134 -28.48 -2.22 -3.89
C ASP A 134 -27.41 -1.54 -4.77
N VAL A 135 -27.36 -0.22 -4.68
CA VAL A 135 -26.50 0.63 -5.53
C VAL A 135 -25.32 1.25 -4.79
N MET A 136 -25.26 1.12 -3.48
CA MET A 136 -24.19 1.70 -2.65
C MET A 136 -23.40 0.61 -1.93
N PRO A 137 -22.06 0.77 -1.80
CA PRO A 137 -21.27 -0.10 -0.95
C PRO A 137 -21.74 -0.07 0.50
N ASN A 138 -21.65 -1.21 1.19
CA ASN A 138 -22.08 -1.31 2.58
C ASN A 138 -20.98 -1.95 3.44
N TRP A 139 -20.36 -1.16 4.33
CA TRP A 139 -19.32 -1.64 5.23
C TRP A 139 -19.88 -2.05 6.59
N VAL A 140 -19.85 -3.35 6.86
CA VAL A 140 -20.35 -3.93 8.11
C VAL A 140 -19.19 -4.14 9.08
N VAL A 141 -19.25 -3.47 10.23
CA VAL A 141 -18.22 -3.52 11.30
C VAL A 141 -18.75 -3.98 12.64
N SER A 142 -20.02 -4.39 12.70
CA SER A 142 -20.67 -4.92 13.91
C SER A 142 -21.42 -6.20 13.59
N SER A 143 -21.47 -7.12 14.55
CA SER A 143 -22.19 -8.39 14.41
C SER A 143 -23.68 -8.27 14.73
N TRP A 144 -24.12 -7.10 15.14
CA TRP A 144 -25.52 -6.82 15.51
C TRP A 144 -26.03 -5.58 14.76
N PRO A 145 -27.27 -5.54 14.28
CA PRO A 145 -28.32 -6.58 14.38
C PRO A 145 -28.06 -7.80 13.46
N PRO A 146 -28.83 -8.91 13.57
CA PRO A 146 -28.59 -10.17 12.87
C PRO A 146 -28.47 -10.04 11.35
N GLU A 147 -29.16 -9.10 10.73
CA GLU A 147 -29.14 -8.81 9.29
C GLU A 147 -27.72 -8.52 8.79
N THR A 148 -26.84 -8.02 9.66
CA THR A 148 -25.44 -7.76 9.32
C THR A 148 -24.70 -9.05 8.92
N GLN A 149 -25.10 -10.20 9.47
CA GLN A 149 -24.49 -11.50 9.13
C GLN A 149 -24.94 -11.98 7.73
N GLU A 150 -26.17 -11.68 7.34
CA GLU A 150 -26.68 -11.97 5.99
C GLU A 150 -25.98 -11.11 4.95
N ILE A 151 -25.77 -9.81 5.25
CA ILE A 151 -24.99 -8.91 4.41
C ILE A 151 -23.55 -9.44 4.23
N LEU A 152 -22.88 -9.78 5.33
CA LEU A 152 -21.53 -10.32 5.28
C LEU A 152 -21.42 -11.61 4.47
N ARG A 153 -22.39 -12.53 4.63
CA ARG A 153 -22.45 -13.76 3.84
C ARG A 153 -22.56 -13.44 2.35
N TYR A 154 -23.53 -12.58 1.96
CA TYR A 154 -23.71 -12.15 0.57
C TYR A 154 -22.42 -11.52 0.00
N GLN A 155 -21.82 -10.58 0.74
CA GLN A 155 -20.62 -9.88 0.29
C GLN A 155 -19.45 -10.84 0.09
N TRP A 156 -19.22 -11.78 1.02
CA TRP A 156 -18.07 -12.68 0.96
C TRP A 156 -18.28 -13.83 -0.01
N GLU A 157 -19.44 -14.52 0.06
CA GLU A 157 -19.66 -15.75 -0.67
C GLU A 157 -20.12 -15.51 -2.11
N GLU A 158 -20.91 -14.46 -2.33
CA GLU A 158 -21.52 -14.21 -3.64
C GLU A 158 -20.77 -13.15 -4.46
N LYS A 159 -19.95 -12.31 -3.84
CA LYS A 159 -19.23 -11.22 -4.52
C LYS A 159 -17.71 -11.33 -4.40
N LEU A 160 -17.18 -11.26 -3.19
CA LEU A 160 -15.75 -11.13 -2.96
C LEU A 160 -14.97 -12.36 -3.42
N ILE A 161 -15.31 -13.54 -2.91
CA ILE A 161 -14.57 -14.78 -3.21
C ILE A 161 -14.62 -15.10 -4.72
N PRO A 162 -15.80 -15.08 -5.40
CA PRO A 162 -15.86 -15.32 -6.84
C PRO A 162 -15.01 -14.34 -7.65
N PHE A 163 -15.07 -13.04 -7.33
CA PHE A 163 -14.24 -12.03 -7.99
C PHE A 163 -12.74 -12.33 -7.84
N TRP A 164 -12.28 -12.62 -6.62
CA TRP A 164 -10.86 -12.89 -6.38
C TRP A 164 -10.38 -14.23 -6.96
N GLN A 165 -11.27 -15.20 -7.19
CA GLN A 165 -10.94 -16.41 -7.97
C GLN A 165 -10.69 -16.07 -9.46
N GLU A 166 -11.47 -15.16 -10.04
CA GLU A 166 -11.24 -14.64 -11.40
C GLU A 166 -9.90 -13.91 -11.47
N ILE A 167 -9.66 -12.96 -10.54
CA ILE A 167 -8.40 -12.20 -10.46
C ILE A 167 -7.20 -13.13 -10.30
N LYS A 168 -7.29 -14.19 -9.50
CA LYS A 168 -6.23 -15.19 -9.36
C LYS A 168 -5.86 -15.82 -10.71
N SER A 169 -6.85 -16.16 -11.50
CA SER A 169 -6.62 -16.76 -12.82
C SER A 169 -5.93 -15.79 -13.78
N LEU A 170 -6.37 -14.53 -13.77
CA LEU A 170 -5.79 -13.46 -14.57
C LEU A 170 -4.35 -13.14 -14.13
N ALA A 171 -4.09 -12.97 -12.84
CA ALA A 171 -2.77 -12.69 -12.31
C ALA A 171 -1.76 -13.80 -12.67
N LYS A 172 -2.19 -15.06 -12.54
CA LYS A 172 -1.38 -16.22 -12.93
C LYS A 172 -1.04 -16.19 -14.43
N ALA A 173 -2.02 -15.89 -15.28
CA ALA A 173 -1.81 -15.82 -16.74
C ALA A 173 -0.87 -14.67 -17.12
N ALA A 174 -0.95 -13.53 -16.42
CA ALA A 174 -0.08 -12.38 -16.62
C ALA A 174 1.33 -12.55 -16.03
N GLY A 175 1.56 -13.53 -15.14
CA GLY A 175 2.84 -13.70 -14.45
C GLY A 175 3.05 -12.74 -13.27
N VAL A 176 1.96 -12.18 -12.74
CA VAL A 176 1.94 -11.43 -11.48
C VAL A 176 1.94 -12.43 -10.33
N GLU A 177 2.87 -12.25 -9.40
CA GLU A 177 3.14 -13.20 -8.33
C GLU A 177 2.45 -12.83 -7.01
N ARG A 178 2.19 -11.53 -6.79
CA ARG A 178 1.69 -10.97 -5.54
C ARG A 178 0.61 -9.93 -5.80
N ILE A 179 -0.52 -10.09 -5.13
CA ILE A 179 -1.52 -9.03 -4.98
C ILE A 179 -1.47 -8.58 -3.53
N ALA A 180 -1.00 -7.37 -3.31
CA ALA A 180 -0.88 -6.76 -2.00
C ALA A 180 -2.14 -5.93 -1.70
N LEU A 181 -3.02 -6.47 -0.85
CA LEU A 181 -4.26 -5.82 -0.46
C LEU A 181 -4.01 -4.84 0.68
N GLU A 182 -4.35 -3.58 0.46
CA GLU A 182 -4.32 -2.58 1.52
C GLU A 182 -5.41 -2.86 2.55
N LEU A 183 -5.00 -2.92 3.82
CA LEU A 183 -5.90 -3.13 4.95
C LEU A 183 -6.61 -1.82 5.31
N HIS A 184 -7.58 -1.44 4.49
CA HIS A 184 -8.24 -0.14 4.53
C HIS A 184 -9.69 -0.26 5.02
N GLY A 185 -10.14 0.68 5.85
CA GLY A 185 -11.57 0.81 6.19
C GLY A 185 -12.44 0.98 4.94
N ASN A 186 -13.72 0.71 5.04
CA ASN A 186 -14.64 0.68 3.90
C ASN A 186 -14.25 -0.33 2.81
N GLN A 187 -13.59 -1.43 3.21
CA GLN A 187 -13.26 -2.58 2.37
C GLN A 187 -13.66 -3.88 3.08
N CYS A 188 -13.88 -4.96 2.32
CA CYS A 188 -14.14 -6.27 2.92
C CYS A 188 -12.94 -6.82 3.70
N VAL A 189 -11.72 -6.54 3.19
CA VAL A 189 -10.46 -6.88 3.86
C VAL A 189 -9.85 -5.60 4.42
N TYR A 190 -9.93 -5.44 5.74
CA TYR A 190 -9.51 -4.22 6.42
C TYR A 190 -8.65 -4.48 7.66
N ASN A 191 -8.44 -5.75 8.01
CA ASN A 191 -7.64 -6.14 9.17
C ASN A 191 -7.02 -7.53 8.97
N VAL A 192 -6.17 -7.93 9.90
CA VAL A 192 -5.45 -9.22 9.83
C VAL A 192 -6.39 -10.43 9.69
N PRO A 193 -7.47 -10.57 10.49
CA PRO A 193 -8.39 -11.71 10.34
C PRO A 193 -9.08 -11.76 8.98
N SER A 194 -9.55 -10.63 8.45
CA SER A 194 -10.22 -10.58 7.14
C SER A 194 -9.24 -10.87 5.99
N LEU A 195 -7.98 -10.46 6.09
CA LEU A 195 -6.96 -10.86 5.11
C LEU A 195 -6.76 -12.37 5.10
N PHE A 196 -6.56 -12.99 6.24
CA PHE A 196 -6.35 -14.44 6.30
C PHE A 196 -7.58 -15.22 5.85
N LYS A 197 -8.80 -14.74 6.12
CA LYS A 197 -10.03 -15.34 5.61
C LYS A 197 -10.03 -15.34 4.07
N LEU A 198 -9.68 -14.24 3.42
CA LEU A 198 -9.61 -14.19 1.96
C LEU A 198 -8.44 -15.03 1.43
N ARG A 199 -7.26 -14.94 2.05
CA ARG A 199 -6.08 -15.74 1.68
C ARG A 199 -6.35 -17.24 1.80
N GLN A 200 -7.11 -17.69 2.78
CA GLN A 200 -7.54 -19.09 2.89
C GLN A 200 -8.41 -19.53 1.72
N ALA A 201 -9.31 -18.66 1.24
CA ALA A 201 -10.21 -18.98 0.12
C ALA A 201 -9.51 -18.92 -1.25
N ILE A 202 -8.55 -18.02 -1.44
CA ILE A 202 -7.93 -17.75 -2.74
C ILE A 202 -6.54 -18.39 -2.87
N GLY A 203 -5.75 -18.38 -1.80
CA GLY A 203 -4.39 -18.88 -1.78
C GLY A 203 -3.32 -17.80 -1.64
N PRO A 204 -2.03 -18.19 -1.78
CA PRO A 204 -0.90 -17.33 -1.45
C PRO A 204 -0.65 -16.19 -2.45
N LEU A 205 -1.43 -16.06 -3.52
CA LEU A 205 -1.40 -14.86 -4.36
C LEU A 205 -1.74 -13.60 -3.55
N ILE A 206 -2.66 -13.73 -2.56
CA ILE A 206 -3.14 -12.63 -1.73
C ILE A 206 -2.22 -12.44 -0.52
N GLY A 207 -1.76 -11.22 -0.32
CA GLY A 207 -1.04 -10.77 0.86
C GLY A 207 -1.43 -9.34 1.23
N ALA A 208 -0.83 -8.80 2.29
CA ALA A 208 -1.08 -7.45 2.75
C ALA A 208 -0.19 -6.44 2.05
N ASN A 209 -0.76 -5.31 1.64
CA ASN A 209 -0.11 -4.04 1.71
C ASN A 209 -0.41 -3.51 3.12
N LEU A 210 0.59 -3.53 3.98
CA LEU A 210 0.44 -3.11 5.37
C LEU A 210 0.65 -1.61 5.48
N ASP A 211 -0.45 -0.89 5.58
CA ASP A 211 -0.48 0.53 5.91
C ASP A 211 -0.86 0.72 7.38
N PRO A 212 0.05 1.17 8.25
CA PRO A 212 -0.24 1.38 9.66
C PRO A 212 -1.28 2.49 9.89
N SER A 213 -1.36 3.48 8.99
CA SER A 213 -2.23 4.64 9.18
C SER A 213 -3.70 4.26 9.32
N HIS A 214 -4.15 3.29 8.54
CA HIS A 214 -5.54 2.82 8.60
C HIS A 214 -5.81 2.02 9.87
N LEU A 215 -4.84 1.22 10.31
CA LEU A 215 -4.99 0.42 11.53
C LEU A 215 -5.09 1.30 12.77
N PHE A 216 -4.36 2.42 12.83
CA PHE A 216 -4.44 3.36 13.95
C PHE A 216 -5.85 3.87 14.17
N TRP A 217 -6.50 4.41 13.14
CA TRP A 217 -7.84 4.96 13.31
C TRP A 217 -8.93 3.88 13.42
N MET A 218 -8.67 2.66 12.96
CA MET A 218 -9.54 1.52 13.20
C MET A 218 -9.33 0.88 14.58
N GLY A 219 -8.36 1.37 15.38
CA GLY A 219 -8.12 0.89 16.75
C GLY A 219 -7.33 -0.41 16.84
N ALA A 220 -6.65 -0.82 15.77
CA ALA A 220 -5.73 -1.95 15.79
C ALA A 220 -4.28 -1.49 16.01
N ASP A 221 -3.45 -2.37 16.56
CA ASP A 221 -2.02 -2.11 16.76
C ASP A 221 -1.22 -2.59 15.53
N PRO A 222 -0.62 -1.66 14.74
CA PRO A 222 0.13 -2.04 13.55
C PRO A 222 1.41 -2.84 13.83
N LEU A 223 2.01 -2.68 15.01
CA LEU A 223 3.19 -3.46 15.41
C LEU A 223 2.82 -4.93 15.59
N VAL A 224 1.69 -5.19 16.25
CA VAL A 224 1.16 -6.54 16.42
C VAL A 224 0.66 -7.09 15.08
N ALA A 225 0.05 -6.25 14.24
CA ALA A 225 -0.39 -6.67 12.90
C ALA A 225 0.80 -7.12 12.04
N ALA A 226 1.93 -6.40 12.04
CA ALA A 226 3.15 -6.79 11.34
C ALA A 226 3.65 -8.16 11.77
N GLU A 227 3.69 -8.44 13.08
CA GLU A 227 4.08 -9.76 13.60
C GLU A 227 3.11 -10.88 13.18
N ARG A 228 1.80 -10.60 13.24
CA ARG A 228 0.78 -11.60 12.93
C ARG A 228 0.70 -11.93 11.45
N LEU A 229 0.95 -10.95 10.59
CA LEU A 229 0.97 -11.12 9.14
C LEU A 229 2.20 -11.91 8.69
N GLY A 230 3.38 -11.64 9.27
CA GLY A 230 4.63 -12.33 8.94
C GLY A 230 4.85 -12.37 7.42
N GLU A 231 5.02 -13.57 6.87
CA GLU A 231 5.23 -13.79 5.42
C GLU A 231 4.09 -13.32 4.50
N ALA A 232 2.92 -13.01 5.06
CA ALA A 232 1.80 -12.47 4.31
C ALA A 232 1.91 -10.97 4.06
N VAL A 233 2.92 -10.27 4.60
CA VAL A 233 3.25 -8.89 4.22
C VAL A 233 3.95 -8.93 2.86
N TYR A 234 3.32 -8.39 1.83
CA TYR A 234 3.86 -8.34 0.47
C TYR A 234 4.36 -6.97 0.09
N HIS A 235 3.80 -5.95 0.72
CA HIS A 235 4.14 -4.56 0.52
C HIS A 235 3.85 -3.76 1.79
N VAL A 236 4.45 -2.58 1.93
CA VAL A 236 4.21 -1.69 3.06
C VAL A 236 4.05 -0.27 2.54
N HIS A 237 2.90 0.35 2.84
CA HIS A 237 2.78 1.79 2.79
C HIS A 237 3.27 2.39 4.10
N ALA A 238 4.21 3.32 4.01
CA ALA A 238 4.63 4.09 5.16
C ALA A 238 3.82 5.40 5.17
N LYS A 239 2.76 5.39 5.96
CA LYS A 239 1.85 6.53 6.19
C LYS A 239 1.52 6.63 7.67
N ASP A 240 1.45 7.84 8.20
CA ASP A 240 1.24 8.10 9.63
C ASP A 240 -0.15 8.69 9.89
N THR A 241 -0.60 8.56 11.12
CA THR A 241 -1.89 9.10 11.58
C THR A 241 -1.69 9.83 12.90
N PHE A 242 -2.12 11.08 12.94
CA PHE A 242 -2.30 11.81 14.17
C PHE A 242 -3.61 11.41 14.84
N LEU A 243 -3.56 11.06 16.12
CA LEU A 243 -4.72 10.78 16.96
C LEU A 243 -4.95 11.97 17.91
N ASN A 244 -6.07 12.66 17.73
CA ASN A 244 -6.46 13.80 18.54
C ASN A 244 -7.19 13.32 19.81
N ALA A 245 -6.43 12.96 20.83
CA ALA A 245 -6.96 12.35 22.06
C ALA A 245 -8.10 13.15 22.74
N PRO A 246 -8.06 14.49 22.84
CA PRO A 246 -9.19 15.27 23.38
C PRO A 246 -10.49 15.11 22.58
N VAL A 247 -10.43 15.08 21.25
CA VAL A 247 -11.61 14.87 20.41
C VAL A 247 -12.05 13.42 20.45
N GLN A 248 -11.10 12.49 20.34
CA GLN A 248 -11.35 11.05 20.43
C GLN A 248 -12.11 10.67 21.72
N ALA A 249 -11.79 11.32 22.84
CA ALA A 249 -12.43 11.04 24.12
C ALA A 249 -13.97 11.24 24.14
N THR A 250 -14.50 12.03 23.22
CA THR A 250 -15.95 12.31 23.09
C THR A 250 -16.58 11.79 21.81
N THR A 251 -15.78 11.59 20.75
CA THR A 251 -16.25 11.22 19.41
C THR A 251 -15.95 9.77 19.04
N SER A 252 -15.01 9.12 19.74
CA SER A 252 -14.31 7.90 19.33
C SER A 252 -13.46 8.12 18.06
N LEU A 253 -12.92 7.03 17.48
CA LEU A 253 -12.22 7.08 16.19
C LEU A 253 -13.17 6.85 15.00
N LEU A 254 -14.42 6.47 15.28
CA LEU A 254 -15.48 6.31 14.27
C LEU A 254 -16.14 7.65 14.05
N GLU A 255 -15.72 8.36 13.03
CA GLU A 255 -16.27 9.67 12.67
C GLU A 255 -16.44 9.80 11.15
N ASN A 256 -17.25 10.75 10.74
CA ASN A 256 -17.57 11.03 9.34
C ASN A 256 -17.44 12.51 8.96
N GLY A 257 -16.72 13.29 9.76
CA GLY A 257 -16.43 14.69 9.48
C GLY A 257 -15.50 14.86 8.26
N SER A 258 -15.48 16.08 7.70
CA SER A 258 -14.61 16.39 6.57
C SER A 258 -13.13 16.15 6.90
N LEU A 259 -12.39 15.48 6.02
CA LEU A 259 -10.95 15.27 6.16
C LEU A 259 -10.14 16.58 6.22
N MET A 260 -10.74 17.69 5.76
CA MET A 260 -10.11 19.01 5.79
C MET A 260 -10.28 19.75 7.12
N ASP A 261 -11.14 19.28 8.02
CA ASP A 261 -11.44 19.94 9.29
C ASP A 261 -10.63 19.39 10.46
N ILE A 262 -9.32 19.35 10.30
CA ILE A 262 -8.35 18.69 11.19
C ILE A 262 -8.50 19.05 12.68
N PRO A 263 -8.71 20.31 13.09
CA PRO A 263 -8.75 20.67 14.51
C PRO A 263 -9.87 19.99 15.31
N VAL A 264 -10.96 19.58 14.65
CA VAL A 264 -12.14 18.98 15.29
C VAL A 264 -12.28 17.48 14.98
N ARG A 265 -11.35 16.91 14.25
CA ARG A 265 -11.32 15.48 13.96
C ARG A 265 -10.61 14.70 15.06
N SER A 266 -11.05 13.46 15.27
CA SER A 266 -10.41 12.51 16.19
C SER A 266 -9.11 11.92 15.62
N TRP A 267 -8.93 11.95 14.30
CA TRP A 267 -7.71 11.49 13.62
C TRP A 267 -7.54 12.17 12.26
N SER A 268 -6.31 12.21 11.78
CA SER A 268 -5.97 12.73 10.45
C SER A 268 -4.71 12.07 9.93
N TYR A 269 -4.59 11.87 8.61
CA TYR A 269 -3.32 11.48 8.00
C TYR A 269 -2.33 12.64 8.11
N ILE A 270 -1.06 12.29 8.33
CA ILE A 270 -0.03 13.27 8.63
C ILE A 270 1.33 12.77 8.14
N THR A 271 2.25 13.68 7.93
CA THR A 271 3.65 13.36 7.59
C THR A 271 4.28 12.42 8.63
N LEU A 272 5.07 11.44 8.19
CA LEU A 272 5.74 10.49 9.07
C LEU A 272 6.54 11.21 10.16
N GLY A 273 6.40 10.72 11.38
CA GLY A 273 7.07 11.28 12.55
C GLY A 273 6.29 12.37 13.27
N PHE A 274 5.21 12.89 12.67
CA PHE A 274 4.36 13.90 13.31
C PHE A 274 3.21 13.28 14.11
N GLY A 275 2.80 12.06 13.78
CA GLY A 275 1.86 11.26 14.57
C GLY A 275 2.59 10.32 15.52
N HIS A 276 3.48 9.51 14.99
CA HIS A 276 4.30 8.52 15.71
C HIS A 276 5.78 8.78 15.44
N GLY A 277 6.58 9.02 16.51
CA GLY A 277 7.99 9.40 16.41
C GLY A 277 8.93 8.28 15.94
N GLU A 278 10.22 8.62 15.80
CA GLU A 278 11.29 7.72 15.34
C GLU A 278 11.32 6.37 16.07
N GLU A 279 11.08 6.35 17.38
CA GLU A 279 11.11 5.12 18.17
C GLU A 279 10.02 4.15 17.71
N TRP A 280 8.83 4.63 17.41
CA TRP A 280 7.75 3.81 16.90
C TRP A 280 8.09 3.26 15.51
N TRP A 281 8.57 4.10 14.60
CA TRP A 281 8.96 3.69 13.24
C TRP A 281 10.13 2.71 13.25
N ARG A 282 11.09 2.89 14.18
CA ARG A 282 12.19 1.92 14.39
C ARG A 282 11.66 0.55 14.80
N GLN A 283 10.72 0.51 15.74
CA GLN A 283 10.08 -0.73 16.16
C GLN A 283 9.28 -1.38 15.03
N PHE A 284 8.54 -0.59 14.25
CA PHE A 284 7.77 -1.08 13.12
C PHE A 284 8.68 -1.75 12.07
N CYS A 285 9.73 -1.07 11.64
CA CYS A 285 10.72 -1.63 10.71
C CYS A 285 11.39 -2.89 11.27
N TYR A 286 11.71 -2.90 12.57
CA TYR A 286 12.34 -4.07 13.20
C TYR A 286 11.39 -5.27 13.26
N ARG A 287 10.09 -5.07 13.53
CA ARG A 287 9.10 -6.15 13.53
C ARG A 287 8.83 -6.70 12.14
N LEU A 288 8.81 -5.86 11.12
CA LEU A 288 8.77 -6.31 9.73
C LEU A 288 9.95 -7.24 9.42
N LYS A 289 11.17 -6.83 9.82
CA LYS A 289 12.37 -7.65 9.63
C LYS A 289 12.32 -8.97 10.43
N MET A 290 11.81 -8.96 11.65
CA MET A 290 11.59 -10.18 12.43
C MET A 290 10.61 -11.14 11.74
N GLY A 291 9.60 -10.62 11.04
CA GLY A 291 8.65 -11.38 10.22
C GLY A 291 9.22 -11.87 8.89
N GLY A 292 10.50 -11.60 8.60
CA GLY A 292 11.16 -11.98 7.34
C GLY A 292 10.88 -11.05 6.17
N TYR A 293 10.32 -9.86 6.41
CA TYR A 293 10.07 -8.89 5.35
C TYR A 293 11.36 -8.17 4.93
N ASP A 294 11.64 -8.20 3.64
CA ASP A 294 12.79 -7.57 2.98
C ASP A 294 12.38 -6.72 1.76
N GLY A 295 11.09 -6.41 1.70
CA GLY A 295 10.50 -5.67 0.60
C GLY A 295 10.64 -4.15 0.72
N TRP A 296 9.69 -3.46 0.14
CA TRP A 296 9.66 -2.01 0.02
C TRP A 296 8.86 -1.35 1.14
N LEU A 297 9.39 -0.25 1.66
CA LEU A 297 8.60 0.75 2.36
C LEU A 297 8.32 1.88 1.37
N ALA A 298 7.09 1.95 0.86
CA ALA A 298 6.64 3.01 -0.04
C ALA A 298 5.95 4.10 0.78
N ILE A 299 6.54 5.29 0.87
CA ILE A 299 5.92 6.42 1.57
C ILE A 299 4.68 6.85 0.78
N GLU A 300 3.54 6.90 1.44
CA GLU A 300 2.32 7.50 0.93
C GLU A 300 2.02 8.78 1.71
N HIS A 301 2.12 9.94 1.05
CA HIS A 301 1.97 11.23 1.69
C HIS A 301 0.60 11.84 1.40
N GLU A 302 -0.21 11.99 2.44
CA GLU A 302 -1.57 12.57 2.38
C GLU A 302 -1.80 13.61 3.49
N ASP A 303 -0.79 14.38 3.83
CA ASP A 303 -0.87 15.44 4.82
C ASP A 303 -1.43 16.72 4.17
N VAL A 304 -2.59 17.19 4.65
CA VAL A 304 -3.22 18.40 4.13
C VAL A 304 -2.64 19.70 4.73
N LEU A 305 -1.76 19.60 5.72
CA LEU A 305 -1.15 20.73 6.41
C LEU A 305 0.28 21.03 5.93
N LEU A 306 0.98 20.04 5.38
CA LEU A 306 2.33 20.20 4.85
C LEU A 306 2.36 20.19 3.32
N ASN A 307 3.32 20.92 2.75
CA ASN A 307 3.64 20.79 1.33
C ASN A 307 4.12 19.36 1.03
N SER A 308 3.62 18.78 -0.06
CA SER A 308 3.89 17.37 -0.41
C SER A 308 5.38 17.04 -0.53
N LEU A 309 6.17 17.93 -1.15
CA LEU A 309 7.61 17.72 -1.28
C LEU A 309 8.31 17.81 0.09
N GLU A 310 8.00 18.82 0.89
CA GLU A 310 8.57 18.98 2.23
C GLU A 310 8.22 17.80 3.13
N GLY A 311 6.96 17.36 3.13
CA GLY A 311 6.50 16.22 3.91
C GLY A 311 7.18 14.92 3.48
N LEU A 312 7.31 14.71 2.16
CA LEU A 312 8.00 13.54 1.63
C LEU A 312 9.49 13.54 1.97
N GLU A 313 10.20 14.68 1.85
CA GLU A 313 11.62 14.79 2.23
C GLU A 313 11.83 14.48 3.73
N LYS A 314 10.95 14.98 4.61
CA LYS A 314 10.98 14.67 6.05
C LYS A 314 10.74 13.18 6.31
N SER A 315 9.79 12.58 5.61
CA SER A 315 9.46 11.16 5.73
C SER A 315 10.60 10.26 5.26
N VAL A 316 11.25 10.61 4.16
CA VAL A 316 12.45 9.91 3.65
C VAL A 316 13.57 9.98 4.68
N ALA A 317 13.87 11.17 5.22
CA ALA A 317 14.93 11.34 6.21
C ALA A 317 14.68 10.52 7.48
N LEU A 318 13.43 10.47 7.96
CA LEU A 318 13.05 9.65 9.12
C LEU A 318 13.29 8.17 8.84
N LEU A 319 12.77 7.63 7.73
CA LEU A 319 12.89 6.20 7.42
C LEU A 319 14.36 5.81 7.16
N GLN A 320 15.13 6.63 6.48
CA GLN A 320 16.58 6.40 6.30
C GLN A 320 17.32 6.31 7.64
N GLY A 321 16.85 7.05 8.67
CA GLY A 321 17.44 7.02 10.01
C GLY A 321 17.05 5.79 10.87
N VAL A 322 15.91 5.14 10.57
CA VAL A 322 15.37 4.06 11.42
C VAL A 322 15.33 2.69 10.77
N MET A 323 15.35 2.61 9.43
CA MET A 323 15.33 1.34 8.70
C MET A 323 16.65 0.58 8.86
N PRO A 324 16.61 -0.75 9.05
CA PRO A 324 17.78 -1.59 8.89
C PRO A 324 18.26 -1.57 7.43
N GLN A 325 19.44 -1.01 7.17
CA GLN A 325 19.99 -0.83 5.82
C GLN A 325 21.08 -1.85 5.46
N ALA A 326 21.55 -2.61 6.44
CA ALA A 326 22.60 -3.61 6.25
C ALA A 326 22.18 -4.98 6.77
N PRO A 327 22.74 -6.06 6.20
CA PRO A 327 22.54 -7.39 6.73
C PRO A 327 23.10 -7.54 8.14
N ALA A 328 22.47 -8.40 8.95
CA ALA A 328 23.03 -8.79 10.24
C ALA A 328 24.30 -9.62 10.01
N ASP A 329 25.39 -9.24 10.64
CA ASP A 329 26.70 -9.90 10.57
C ASP A 329 27.02 -10.74 11.82
N PHE A 330 26.23 -10.57 12.89
CA PHE A 330 26.38 -11.34 14.12
C PHE A 330 25.89 -12.77 13.93
N LYS A 331 26.76 -13.74 14.21
CA LYS A 331 26.41 -15.17 14.26
C LYS A 331 26.66 -15.67 15.69
N PRO A 332 25.60 -16.05 16.44
CA PRO A 332 25.80 -16.65 17.75
C PRO A 332 26.54 -17.97 17.58
N GLN A 333 27.37 -18.31 18.57
CA GLN A 333 27.93 -19.67 18.63
C GLN A 333 26.78 -20.66 18.81
N GLU A 334 26.84 -21.79 18.12
CA GLU A 334 25.92 -22.89 18.35
C GLU A 334 26.10 -23.39 19.79
N ILE A 335 25.01 -23.45 20.54
CA ILE A 335 24.98 -23.93 21.92
C ILE A 335 24.61 -25.41 21.90
#